data_74aa747a8f9eb15fbfeedf5515a11ed5
#
_entry.id   74aa747a8f9eb15fbfeedf5515a11ed5
#
_cell.length_a   1.000
_cell.length_b   1.000
_cell.length_c   1.000
_cell.angle_alpha   90.00
_cell.angle_beta   90.00
_cell.angle_gamma   90.00
#
_symmetry.space_group_name_H-M   'P 1'
#
loop_
_entity.id
_entity.type
_entity.pdbx_description
1 polymer ?
#
loop_
_entity_poly.entity_id
_entity_poly.type
_entity_poly.pdbx_seq_one_letter_code
_entity_poly.pdbx_strand_id
1 'polypeptide(L)' 'MECMNRALGNPNYQGPFGNTLLHGAAISGDLREVKRLLAAGADPRIANRDGKTPVQAAALLGYVKIQDLLQKAKPVRR' A
#
# COMPACT_ATOMS: atom_id res chain seq x y z
N MET A 1 -17.38 16.66 -4.50
CA MET A 1 -17.13 16.24 -3.22
C MET A 1 -17.08 14.79 -3.06
N GLU A 2 -18.03 14.07 -3.52
CA GLU A 2 -18.03 12.67 -3.37
C GLU A 2 -16.88 12.01 -4.05
N CYS A 3 -16.44 12.54 -5.17
CA CYS A 3 -15.34 11.93 -5.89
C CYS A 3 -14.06 11.97 -5.09
N MET A 4 -13.83 13.08 -4.40
CA MET A 4 -12.65 13.20 -3.59
C MET A 4 -12.71 12.28 -2.41
N ASN A 5 -13.89 12.20 -1.80
CA ASN A 5 -14.05 11.31 -0.67
C ASN A 5 -13.85 9.88 -1.06
N ARG A 6 -14.29 9.53 -2.26
CA ARG A 6 -14.14 8.17 -2.71
C ARG A 6 -12.67 7.81 -2.86
N ALA A 7 -11.88 8.69 -3.44
CA ALA A 7 -10.45 8.43 -3.58
C ALA A 7 -9.77 8.33 -2.23
N LEU A 8 -10.13 9.23 -1.31
CA LEU A 8 -9.53 9.22 0.02
C LEU A 8 -10.02 8.07 0.87
N GLY A 9 -11.25 7.63 0.64
CA GLY A 9 -11.82 6.56 1.42
C GLY A 9 -11.50 5.18 0.92
N ASN A 10 -10.88 5.06 -0.24
CA ASN A 10 -10.56 3.76 -0.81
C ASN A 10 -9.07 3.49 -0.68
N PRO A 11 -8.68 2.65 0.29
CA PRO A 11 -7.25 2.40 0.50
C PRO A 11 -6.58 1.70 -0.66
N ASN A 12 -7.37 1.15 -1.59
CA ASN A 12 -6.81 0.44 -2.73
C ASN A 12 -6.90 1.23 -4.03
N TYR A 13 -7.22 2.50 -3.93
CA TYR A 13 -7.27 3.35 -5.11
C TYR A 13 -5.88 3.44 -5.74
N GLN A 14 -5.81 3.23 -7.04
CA GLN A 14 -4.55 3.29 -7.76
C GLN A 14 -4.45 4.61 -8.49
N GLY A 15 -3.51 5.41 -8.06
CA GLY A 15 -3.29 6.72 -8.65
C GLY A 15 -2.34 6.65 -9.82
N PRO A 16 -1.55 7.72 -10.02
CA PRO A 16 -0.58 7.76 -11.10
C PRO A 16 0.36 6.56 -11.05
N PHE A 17 0.66 6.00 -12.19
CA PHE A 17 1.53 4.84 -12.30
C PHE A 17 0.96 3.59 -11.65
N GLY A 18 -0.34 3.63 -11.31
CA GLY A 18 -0.99 2.49 -10.70
C GLY A 18 -0.64 2.28 -9.23
N ASN A 19 0.03 3.23 -8.61
CA ASN A 19 0.42 3.10 -7.21
C ASN A 19 -0.76 3.31 -6.28
N THR A 20 -0.83 2.49 -5.24
CA THR A 20 -1.79 2.70 -4.16
C THR A 20 -1.13 3.54 -3.08
N LEU A 21 -1.93 3.95 -2.10
CA LEU A 21 -1.36 4.65 -0.94
C LEU A 21 -0.32 3.80 -0.23
N LEU A 22 -0.54 2.49 -0.24
CA LEU A 22 0.39 1.58 0.41
C LEU A 22 1.74 1.57 -0.31
N HIS A 23 1.73 1.68 -1.65
CA HIS A 23 2.98 1.83 -2.39
C HIS A 23 3.72 3.08 -1.93
N GLY A 24 3.01 4.18 -1.82
CA GLY A 24 3.62 5.43 -1.40
C GLY A 24 4.22 5.35 -0.01
N ALA A 25 3.49 4.74 0.92
CA ALA A 25 3.98 4.59 2.28
C ALA A 25 5.21 3.69 2.32
N ALA A 26 5.19 2.62 1.53
CA ALA A 26 6.32 1.70 1.48
C ALA A 26 7.54 2.38 0.88
N ILE A 27 7.35 3.16 -0.16
CA ILE A 27 8.45 3.86 -0.80
C ILE A 27 9.03 4.93 0.12
N SER A 28 8.17 5.58 0.90
CA SER A 28 8.61 6.60 1.84
C SER A 28 9.29 6.04 3.07
N GLY A 29 9.11 4.76 3.32
CA GLY A 29 9.69 4.15 4.50
C GLY A 29 8.93 4.48 5.78
N ASP A 30 7.65 4.83 5.66
CA ASP A 30 6.85 5.24 6.80
C ASP A 30 6.09 4.04 7.35
N LEU A 31 6.68 3.40 8.34
CA LEU A 31 6.11 2.20 8.93
C LEU A 31 4.75 2.47 9.58
N ARG A 32 4.60 3.62 10.20
CA ARG A 32 3.34 3.95 10.86
C ARG A 32 2.21 4.09 9.86
N GLU A 33 2.50 4.74 8.73
CA GLU A 33 1.51 4.89 7.70
C GLU A 33 1.13 3.54 7.09
N VAL A 34 2.12 2.66 6.90
CA VAL A 34 1.86 1.32 6.41
C VAL A 34 0.91 0.60 7.34
N LYS A 35 1.16 0.66 8.63
CA LYS A 35 0.29 0.01 9.62
C LYS A 35 -1.11 0.58 9.58
N ARG A 36 -1.21 1.90 9.47
CA ARG A 36 -2.50 2.55 9.44
C ARG A 36 -3.31 2.15 8.22
N LEU A 37 -2.65 2.11 7.08
CA LEU A 37 -3.31 1.73 5.84
C LEU A 37 -3.76 0.28 5.86
N LEU A 38 -2.93 -0.60 6.39
CA LEU A 38 -3.32 -2.01 6.50
C LEU A 38 -4.53 -2.17 7.40
N ALA A 39 -4.58 -1.40 8.48
CA ALA A 39 -5.73 -1.44 9.37
C ALA A 39 -6.98 -0.92 8.69
N ALA A 40 -6.83 -0.04 7.71
CA ALA A 40 -7.95 0.49 6.95
C ALA A 40 -8.38 -0.42 5.81
N GLY A 41 -7.74 -1.55 5.63
CA GLY A 41 -8.13 -2.51 4.61
C GLY A 41 -7.31 -2.44 3.33
N ALA A 42 -6.16 -1.78 3.35
CA ALA A 42 -5.32 -1.73 2.17
C ALA A 42 -4.80 -3.13 1.82
N ASP A 43 -4.83 -3.45 0.55
CA ASP A 43 -4.40 -4.75 0.07
C ASP A 43 -2.95 -4.66 -0.38
N PRO A 44 -2.03 -5.36 0.31
CA PRO A 44 -0.61 -5.28 -0.05
C PRO A 44 -0.23 -6.04 -1.31
N ARG A 45 -1.20 -6.67 -1.95
CA ARG A 45 -0.91 -7.48 -3.13
C ARG A 45 -1.24 -6.80 -4.45
N ILE A 46 -1.74 -5.58 -4.42
CA ILE A 46 -2.07 -4.86 -5.65
C ILE A 46 -0.78 -4.37 -6.29
N ALA A 47 -0.55 -4.76 -7.55
CA ALA A 47 0.64 -4.34 -8.28
C ALA A 47 0.38 -3.03 -8.99
N ASN A 48 1.41 -2.21 -9.11
CA ASN A 48 1.31 -0.98 -9.89
C ASN A 48 1.54 -1.29 -11.37
N ARG A 49 1.66 -0.26 -12.19
CA ARG A 49 1.84 -0.48 -13.63
C ARG A 49 3.15 -1.17 -13.99
N ASP A 50 4.13 -1.08 -13.11
CA ASP A 50 5.41 -1.77 -13.31
C ASP A 50 5.35 -3.21 -12.84
N GLY A 51 4.20 -3.65 -12.37
CA GLY A 51 4.05 -5.00 -11.85
C GLY A 51 4.61 -5.18 -10.46
N LYS A 52 4.81 -4.09 -9.73
CA LYS A 52 5.39 -4.17 -8.40
C LYS A 52 4.35 -3.93 -7.32
N THR A 53 4.37 -4.80 -6.32
CA THR A 53 3.52 -4.65 -5.15
C THR A 53 4.23 -3.77 -4.12
N PRO A 54 3.52 -3.29 -3.11
CA PRO A 54 4.18 -2.55 -2.03
C PRO A 54 5.29 -3.34 -1.35
N VAL A 55 5.11 -4.66 -1.23
CA VAL A 55 6.15 -5.51 -0.67
C VAL A 55 7.42 -5.41 -1.49
N GLN A 56 7.28 -5.51 -2.80
CA GLN A 56 8.44 -5.44 -3.69
C GLN A 56 9.09 -4.07 -3.65
N ALA A 57 8.27 -3.03 -3.56
CA ALA A 57 8.81 -1.67 -3.47
C ALA A 57 9.64 -1.51 -2.21
N ALA A 58 9.14 -1.99 -1.08
CA ALA A 58 9.88 -1.91 0.17
C ALA A 58 11.16 -2.75 0.10
N ALA A 59 11.09 -3.91 -0.52
CA ALA A 59 12.25 -4.79 -0.63
C ALA A 59 13.35 -4.14 -1.46
N LEU A 60 12.97 -3.47 -2.54
CA LEU A 60 13.94 -2.81 -3.39
C LEU A 60 14.68 -1.70 -2.67
N LEU A 61 14.01 -1.06 -1.73
CA LEU A 61 14.60 0.04 -0.99
C LEU A 61 15.25 -0.39 0.31
N GLY A 62 15.17 -1.67 0.64
CA GLY A 62 15.81 -2.20 1.84
C GLY A 62 15.04 -1.95 3.12
N TYR A 63 13.76 -1.63 3.05
CA TYR A 63 12.95 -1.41 4.23
C TYR A 63 12.44 -2.74 4.78
N VAL A 64 13.31 -3.43 5.47
CA VAL A 64 13.07 -4.80 5.89
C VAL A 64 11.84 -4.92 6.80
N LYS A 65 11.69 -3.97 7.72
CA LYS A 65 10.56 -4.03 8.65
C LYS A 65 9.23 -3.84 7.94
N ILE A 66 9.20 -2.94 6.96
CA ILE A 66 7.99 -2.73 6.17
C ILE A 66 7.72 -3.95 5.32
N GLN A 67 8.75 -4.49 4.69
CA GLN A 67 8.62 -5.68 3.89
C GLN A 67 8.02 -6.83 4.72
N ASP A 68 8.55 -7.04 5.90
CA ASP A 68 8.08 -8.10 6.76
C ASP A 68 6.62 -7.89 7.16
N LEU A 69 6.28 -6.66 7.52
CA LEU A 69 4.92 -6.35 7.91
C LEU A 69 3.95 -6.59 6.76
N LEU A 70 4.31 -6.18 5.55
CA LEU A 70 3.45 -6.36 4.40
C LEU A 70 3.30 -7.82 4.03
N GLN A 71 4.35 -8.60 4.17
CA GLN A 71 4.27 -10.02 3.87
C GLN A 71 3.37 -10.76 4.84
N LYS A 72 3.33 -10.32 6.08
CA LYS A 72 2.49 -10.94 7.07
C LYS A 72 1.05 -10.48 6.98
N ALA A 73 0.82 -9.32 6.36
CA ALA A 73 -0.51 -8.78 6.27
C ALA A 73 -1.35 -9.60 5.33
N LYS A 74 -2.61 -9.76 5.67
CA LYS A 74 -3.55 -10.44 4.80
C LYS A 74 -4.63 -9.47 4.37
N PRO A 75 -5.08 -9.56 3.11
CA PRO A 75 -6.14 -8.68 2.67
C PRO A 75 -7.40 -8.93 3.49
N VAL A 76 -8.12 -7.89 3.71
CA VAL A 76 -9.41 -7.99 4.37
C VAL A 76 -10.39 -8.60 3.40
N ARG A 77 -11.03 -9.69 3.80
CA ARG A 77 -11.99 -10.23 2.91
C ARG A 77 -13.19 -10.41 3.57
N ARG A 78 -13.95 -10.36 3.18
CA ARG A 78 -15.11 -10.54 3.73
C ARG A 78 -15.92 -10.72 3.31
#